data_c1297f99288b00519ab6aa44e34ba215
#
_entry.id   c1297f99288b00519ab6aa44e34ba215
#
_cell.length_a   1.000
_cell.length_b   1.000
_cell.length_c   1.000
_cell.angle_alpha   90.00
_cell.angle_beta   90.00
_cell.angle_gamma   90.00
#
_symmetry.space_group_name_H-M   'P 1'
#
loop_
_entity.id
_entity.type
_entity.pdbx_description
1 polymer ?
#
loop_
_entity_poly.entity_id
_entity_poly.type
_entity_poly.pdbx_seq_one_letter_code
_entity_poly.pdbx_strand_id
1 'polypeptide(L)'
;YQCDWSSDVCSSDLIDKKEMGVLVDDLARHYPKKDVAISLDLLKDICFKYATRSGLTVSIDDVRTPVEKQAILDRHEKDAEKVDAQFRRGIITDGERRQKEVEIWNKATAEVTERMVESLEAQEFNPIDIMVKSGARGNMMQVRQIAGMRGLVANPRGDMIPRPIKSNFREGLTMLEYFIATPGARKGLVDTALRTADSGYLTRRLVDVSQELIINEYDPFEADGPVRGVWIDGVRDDEPGKRYYIENRLYSRTLADDVELSDGSTMPAGTIVGEDELVTLRDDASVERVRVLSPLTDDSAVGVSAACYGMSLATGKPIEVGEAVGVIAAQSIGEPGTQLTMRTFHTGGVAGKDLAGDRKSVV
;
A
#
# COMPACT_ATOMS: atom_id res chain seq x y z
N TYR A 1 -37.06 -4.31 -0.27
CA TYR A 1 -36.11 -5.42 -0.11
C TYR A 1 -35.34 -5.16 1.18
N GLN A 2 -35.67 -5.93 2.20
CA GLN A 2 -34.85 -6.06 3.39
C GLN A 2 -33.55 -6.76 2.94
N CYS A 3 -32.46 -6.00 2.73
CA CYS A 3 -31.15 -6.57 2.70
C CYS A 3 -30.93 -7.18 4.09
N ASP A 4 -30.83 -8.48 4.13
CA ASP A 4 -30.39 -9.21 5.30
C ASP A 4 -28.87 -8.94 5.43
N TRP A 5 -28.55 -7.82 6.02
CA TRP A 5 -27.19 -7.47 6.40
C TRP A 5 -26.86 -8.33 7.63
N SER A 6 -26.68 -9.61 7.34
CA SER A 6 -26.33 -10.56 8.38
C SER A 6 -24.95 -10.21 8.91
N SER A 7 -24.97 -9.73 10.06
CA SER A 7 -24.24 -10.01 11.26
C SER A 7 -23.08 -9.11 11.67
N ASP A 8 -22.35 -8.38 10.84
CA ASP A 8 -21.12 -7.77 11.33
C ASP A 8 -20.96 -6.24 11.19
N VAL A 9 -21.86 -5.55 10.49
CA VAL A 9 -21.85 -4.08 10.44
C VAL A 9 -22.96 -3.55 11.35
N CYS A 10 -22.61 -3.19 12.58
CA CYS A 10 -23.52 -2.50 13.47
C CYS A 10 -23.82 -1.10 12.92
N SER A 11 -25.09 -0.66 12.99
CA SER A 11 -25.55 0.66 12.49
C SER A 11 -24.85 1.85 13.17
N SER A 12 -24.01 1.60 14.17
CA SER A 12 -23.18 2.57 14.89
C SER A 12 -21.72 2.58 14.47
N ASP A 13 -21.27 1.70 13.57
CA ASP A 13 -19.89 1.60 13.18
C ASP A 13 -19.49 2.73 12.21
N LEU A 14 -18.30 3.26 12.41
CA LEU A 14 -17.73 4.29 11.54
C LEU A 14 -17.17 3.62 10.28
N ILE A 15 -17.71 3.96 9.13
CA ILE A 15 -17.23 3.46 7.85
C ILE A 15 -16.02 4.27 7.42
N ASP A 16 -14.84 3.66 7.48
CA ASP A 16 -13.60 4.24 6.98
C ASP A 16 -13.43 3.96 5.46
N LYS A 17 -12.29 4.39 4.91
CA LYS A 17 -11.96 4.17 3.49
C LYS A 17 -11.86 2.68 3.14
N LYS A 18 -11.43 1.83 4.07
CA LYS A 18 -11.24 0.39 3.81
C LYS A 18 -12.59 -0.31 3.79
N GLU A 19 -13.42 -0.03 4.78
CA GLU A 19 -14.78 -0.57 4.88
C GLU A 19 -15.66 -0.10 3.73
N MET A 20 -15.49 1.16 3.29
CA MET A 20 -16.14 1.64 2.08
C MET A 20 -15.69 0.84 0.84
N GLY A 21 -14.42 0.46 0.76
CA GLY A 21 -13.91 -0.40 -0.30
C GLY A 21 -14.58 -1.77 -0.29
N VAL A 22 -14.70 -2.40 0.87
CA VAL A 22 -15.40 -3.70 1.05
C VAL A 22 -16.87 -3.58 0.66
N LEU A 23 -17.55 -2.54 1.11
CA LEU A 23 -18.95 -2.29 0.75
C LEU A 23 -19.17 -2.17 -0.76
N VAL A 24 -18.30 -1.41 -1.45
CA VAL A 24 -18.39 -1.22 -2.91
C VAL A 24 -18.13 -2.53 -3.64
N ASP A 25 -17.18 -3.32 -3.15
CA ASP A 25 -16.83 -4.62 -3.71
C ASP A 25 -17.99 -5.62 -3.56
N ASP A 26 -18.59 -5.69 -2.38
CA ASP A 26 -19.77 -6.52 -2.10
C ASP A 26 -20.98 -6.13 -2.97
N LEU A 27 -21.23 -4.84 -3.13
CA LEU A 27 -22.26 -4.36 -4.07
C LEU A 27 -21.96 -4.77 -5.52
N ALA A 28 -20.71 -4.70 -5.94
CA ALA A 28 -20.30 -5.05 -7.30
C ALA A 28 -20.46 -6.55 -7.60
N ARG A 29 -20.34 -7.41 -6.58
CA ARG A 29 -20.50 -8.87 -6.70
C ARG A 29 -21.96 -9.30 -6.82
N HIS A 30 -22.82 -8.76 -5.97
CA HIS A 30 -24.18 -9.26 -5.82
C HIS A 30 -25.20 -8.59 -6.74
N TYR A 31 -24.88 -7.42 -7.31
CA TYR A 31 -25.84 -6.63 -8.06
C TYR A 31 -25.40 -6.32 -9.50
N PRO A 32 -26.35 -6.14 -10.43
CA PRO A 32 -26.06 -5.74 -11.81
C PRO A 32 -25.37 -4.37 -11.84
N LYS A 33 -24.44 -4.18 -12.77
CA LYS A 33 -23.65 -2.91 -12.92
C LYS A 33 -24.51 -1.64 -12.95
N LYS A 34 -25.72 -1.72 -13.49
CA LYS A 34 -26.66 -0.60 -13.57
C LYS A 34 -27.11 -0.15 -12.17
N ASP A 35 -27.46 -1.11 -11.32
CA ASP A 35 -27.97 -0.82 -9.97
C ASP A 35 -26.83 -0.39 -9.04
N VAL A 36 -25.65 -0.98 -9.21
CA VAL A 36 -24.41 -0.54 -8.53
C VAL A 36 -24.09 0.91 -8.88
N ALA A 37 -24.16 1.31 -10.16
CA ALA A 37 -23.89 2.67 -10.57
C ALA A 37 -24.85 3.67 -9.91
N ILE A 38 -26.15 3.35 -9.86
CA ILE A 38 -27.17 4.20 -9.21
C ILE A 38 -26.90 4.29 -7.70
N SER A 39 -26.57 3.16 -7.05
CA SER A 39 -26.28 3.12 -5.62
C SER A 39 -25.05 3.95 -5.26
N LEU A 40 -23.98 3.88 -6.06
CA LEU A 40 -22.78 4.67 -5.86
C LEU A 40 -23.02 6.17 -6.08
N ASP A 41 -23.84 6.55 -7.06
CA ASP A 41 -24.22 7.94 -7.26
C ASP A 41 -25.04 8.49 -6.08
N LEU A 42 -25.99 7.72 -5.57
CA LEU A 42 -26.76 8.11 -4.38
C LEU A 42 -25.86 8.22 -3.14
N LEU A 43 -24.94 7.30 -2.94
CA LEU A 43 -23.97 7.34 -1.84
C LEU A 43 -23.09 8.58 -1.92
N LYS A 44 -22.56 8.87 -3.10
CA LYS A 44 -21.78 10.09 -3.37
C LYS A 44 -22.58 11.35 -3.04
N ASP A 45 -23.81 11.45 -3.51
CA ASP A 45 -24.65 12.63 -3.31
C ASP A 45 -25.02 12.83 -1.83
N ILE A 46 -25.31 11.76 -1.09
CA ILE A 46 -25.54 11.80 0.35
C ILE A 46 -24.27 12.28 1.07
N CYS A 47 -23.12 11.68 0.77
CA CYS A 47 -21.85 12.06 1.40
C CYS A 47 -21.52 13.54 1.15
N PHE A 48 -21.65 14.03 -0.09
CA PHE A 48 -21.40 15.43 -0.40
C PHE A 48 -22.41 16.37 0.28
N LYS A 49 -23.69 15.99 0.32
CA LYS A 49 -24.72 16.77 0.98
C LYS A 49 -24.44 16.95 2.48
N TYR A 50 -24.09 15.86 3.16
CA TYR A 50 -23.82 15.93 4.60
C TYR A 50 -22.45 16.55 4.89
N ALA A 51 -21.43 16.30 4.09
CA ALA A 51 -20.14 16.98 4.22
C ALA A 51 -20.28 18.51 4.05
N THR A 52 -21.11 18.96 3.11
CA THR A 52 -21.40 20.38 2.93
C THR A 52 -22.19 20.96 4.12
N ARG A 53 -23.18 20.23 4.63
CA ARG A 53 -24.01 20.68 5.77
C ARG A 53 -23.26 20.69 7.09
N SER A 54 -22.27 19.82 7.27
CA SER A 54 -21.44 19.76 8.48
C SER A 54 -20.60 21.02 8.67
N GLY A 55 -20.30 21.75 7.57
CA GLY A 55 -19.48 22.96 7.63
C GLY A 55 -18.05 22.70 8.09
N LEU A 56 -17.54 21.46 7.95
CA LEU A 56 -16.18 21.09 8.31
C LEU A 56 -15.18 22.00 7.57
N THR A 57 -14.36 22.67 8.35
CA THR A 57 -13.28 23.52 7.85
C THR A 57 -12.02 23.26 8.66
N VAL A 58 -10.87 23.57 8.08
CA VAL A 58 -9.57 23.41 8.76
C VAL A 58 -8.98 24.79 9.03
N SER A 59 -8.65 25.05 10.27
CA SER A 59 -7.98 26.28 10.70
C SER A 59 -6.59 25.97 11.27
N ILE A 60 -5.78 27.02 11.42
CA ILE A 60 -4.46 26.90 12.07
C ILE A 60 -4.63 26.51 13.54
N ASP A 61 -5.74 26.87 14.19
CA ASP A 61 -6.02 26.59 15.59
C ASP A 61 -6.37 25.11 15.85
N ASP A 62 -6.79 24.38 14.83
CA ASP A 62 -7.04 22.93 14.93
C ASP A 62 -5.75 22.13 15.06
N VAL A 63 -4.63 22.71 14.64
CA VAL A 63 -3.30 22.14 14.77
C VAL A 63 -2.67 22.62 16.06
N ARG A 64 -2.79 21.85 17.15
CA ARG A 64 -2.19 22.22 18.42
C ARG A 64 -0.89 21.47 18.65
N THR A 65 0.15 22.22 19.04
CA THR A 65 1.42 21.61 19.47
C THR A 65 1.25 21.11 20.90
N PRO A 66 1.68 19.87 21.23
CA PRO A 66 1.63 19.36 22.59
C PRO A 66 2.40 20.26 23.57
N VAL A 67 1.80 20.56 24.72
CA VAL A 67 2.43 21.43 25.74
C VAL A 67 3.71 20.80 26.29
N GLU A 68 3.74 19.47 26.37
CA GLU A 68 4.85 18.69 26.91
C GLU A 68 6.06 18.60 25.97
N LYS A 69 5.91 19.04 24.70
CA LYS A 69 6.97 18.95 23.67
C LYS A 69 8.30 19.50 24.16
N GLN A 70 8.30 20.69 24.77
CA GLN A 70 9.54 21.33 25.20
C GLN A 70 10.25 20.51 26.30
N ALA A 71 9.51 19.99 27.26
CA ALA A 71 10.08 19.17 28.34
C ALA A 71 10.70 17.87 27.81
N ILE A 72 10.06 17.25 26.81
CA ILE A 72 10.60 16.05 26.12
C ILE A 72 11.90 16.40 25.39
N LEU A 73 11.91 17.47 24.62
CA LEU A 73 13.09 17.92 23.89
C LEU A 73 14.26 18.23 24.82
N ASP A 74 14.04 18.94 25.92
CA ASP A 74 15.09 19.31 26.90
C ASP A 74 15.70 18.07 27.58
N ARG A 75 14.90 17.03 27.82
CA ARG A 75 15.40 15.76 28.37
C ARG A 75 16.32 15.05 27.39
N HIS A 76 15.88 14.87 26.16
CA HIS A 76 16.67 14.20 25.11
C HIS A 76 17.90 15.02 24.69
N GLU A 77 17.86 16.35 24.79
CA GLU A 77 19.02 17.20 24.56
C GLU A 77 20.13 16.96 25.58
N LYS A 78 19.78 16.85 26.87
CA LYS A 78 20.74 16.48 27.93
C LYS A 78 21.37 15.11 27.70
N ASP A 79 20.60 14.16 27.15
CA ASP A 79 21.13 12.84 26.82
C ASP A 79 22.06 12.89 25.62
N ALA A 80 21.75 13.69 24.60
CA ALA A 80 22.64 13.93 23.46
C ALA A 80 23.95 14.63 23.89
N GLU A 81 23.88 15.61 24.81
CA GLU A 81 25.08 16.27 25.38
C GLU A 81 25.98 15.28 26.13
N LYS A 82 25.40 14.30 26.84
CA LYS A 82 26.21 13.24 27.49
C LYS A 82 26.96 12.40 26.47
N VAL A 83 26.33 12.07 25.34
CA VAL A 83 26.98 11.33 24.26
C VAL A 83 28.11 12.14 23.64
N ASP A 84 27.90 13.45 23.39
CA ASP A 84 28.94 14.33 22.88
C ASP A 84 30.11 14.48 23.87
N ALA A 85 29.82 14.56 25.18
CA ALA A 85 30.85 14.56 26.21
C ALA A 85 31.67 13.26 26.27
N GLN A 86 31.05 12.09 26.04
CA GLN A 86 31.76 10.82 25.91
C GLN A 86 32.67 10.79 24.70
N PHE A 87 32.23 11.34 23.58
CA PHE A 87 33.05 11.47 22.36
C PHE A 87 34.26 12.39 22.60
N ARG A 88 34.05 13.57 23.20
CA ARG A 88 35.14 14.50 23.52
C ARG A 88 36.18 13.90 24.49
N ARG A 89 35.78 12.95 25.33
CA ARG A 89 36.68 12.19 26.22
C ARG A 89 37.37 11.02 25.51
N GLY A 90 37.10 10.77 24.23
CA GLY A 90 37.68 9.68 23.46
C GLY A 90 37.17 8.27 23.81
N ILE A 91 36.01 8.17 24.50
CA ILE A 91 35.44 6.89 24.92
C ILE A 91 34.72 6.18 23.77
N ILE A 92 34.12 6.95 22.85
CA ILE A 92 33.37 6.46 21.70
C ILE A 92 33.92 7.04 20.40
N THR A 93 33.72 6.31 19.30
CA THR A 93 34.08 6.74 17.96
C THR A 93 33.07 7.74 17.38
N ASP A 94 33.42 8.49 16.33
CA ASP A 94 32.47 9.42 15.67
C ASP A 94 31.26 8.68 15.07
N GLY A 95 31.48 7.47 14.53
CA GLY A 95 30.40 6.63 14.02
C GLY A 95 29.38 6.24 15.10
N GLU A 96 29.89 5.78 16.26
CA GLU A 96 29.03 5.43 17.41
C GLU A 96 28.32 6.65 17.99
N ARG A 97 28.96 7.82 18.03
CA ARG A 97 28.33 9.06 18.45
C ARG A 97 27.12 9.38 17.56
N ARG A 98 27.33 9.39 16.24
CA ARG A 98 26.25 9.67 15.28
C ARG A 98 25.11 8.68 15.40
N GLN A 99 25.40 7.39 15.55
CA GLN A 99 24.37 6.37 15.70
C GLN A 99 23.56 6.59 16.98
N LYS A 100 24.21 6.83 18.12
CA LYS A 100 23.54 7.10 19.39
C LYS A 100 22.70 8.39 19.35
N GLU A 101 23.19 9.45 18.71
CA GLU A 101 22.43 10.68 18.52
C GLU A 101 21.16 10.42 17.69
N VAL A 102 21.27 9.66 16.59
CA VAL A 102 20.12 9.28 15.76
C VAL A 102 19.11 8.48 16.56
N GLU A 103 19.54 7.53 17.40
CA GLU A 103 18.65 6.73 18.25
C GLU A 103 17.92 7.60 19.30
N ILE A 104 18.62 8.53 19.95
CA ILE A 104 18.03 9.46 20.92
C ILE A 104 16.94 10.31 20.24
N TRP A 105 17.23 10.88 19.09
CA TRP A 105 16.30 11.76 18.39
C TRP A 105 15.13 11.02 17.73
N ASN A 106 15.31 9.75 17.35
CA ASN A 106 14.21 8.91 16.93
C ASN A 106 13.25 8.60 18.08
N LYS A 107 13.78 8.30 19.28
CA LYS A 107 12.98 8.14 20.51
C LYS A 107 12.22 9.42 20.86
N ALA A 108 12.91 10.56 20.84
CA ALA A 108 12.27 11.87 21.07
C ALA A 108 11.13 12.14 20.07
N THR A 109 11.34 11.83 18.80
CA THR A 109 10.33 12.00 17.76
C THR A 109 9.12 11.08 17.97
N ALA A 110 9.35 9.85 18.38
CA ALA A 110 8.29 8.90 18.71
C ALA A 110 7.45 9.37 19.90
N GLU A 111 8.10 9.80 20.99
CA GLU A 111 7.45 10.28 22.19
C GLU A 111 6.62 11.57 21.95
N VAL A 112 7.18 12.53 21.18
CA VAL A 112 6.42 13.73 20.78
C VAL A 112 5.21 13.34 19.92
N THR A 113 5.35 12.32 19.07
CA THR A 113 4.25 11.85 18.23
C THR A 113 3.14 11.22 19.06
N GLU A 114 3.48 10.40 20.05
CA GLU A 114 2.53 9.78 20.97
C GLU A 114 1.73 10.85 21.74
N ARG A 115 2.41 11.82 22.34
CA ARG A 115 1.76 12.94 23.02
C ARG A 115 0.89 13.81 22.11
N MET A 116 1.31 13.96 20.87
CA MET A 116 0.50 14.66 19.86
C MET A 116 -0.79 13.91 19.55
N VAL A 117 -0.72 12.58 19.39
CA VAL A 117 -1.91 11.74 19.15
C VAL A 117 -2.85 11.80 20.35
N GLU A 118 -2.35 11.64 21.58
CA GLU A 118 -3.14 11.78 22.79
C GLU A 118 -3.83 13.15 22.89
N SER A 119 -3.11 14.23 22.53
CA SER A 119 -3.67 15.59 22.52
C SER A 119 -4.74 15.77 21.44
N LEU A 120 -4.64 15.09 20.30
CA LEU A 120 -5.67 15.10 19.26
C LEU A 120 -6.91 14.32 19.67
N GLU A 121 -6.71 13.16 20.31
CA GLU A 121 -7.80 12.30 20.79
C GLU A 121 -8.56 12.89 21.98
N ALA A 122 -7.89 13.67 22.81
CA ALA A 122 -8.52 14.39 23.91
C ALA A 122 -9.47 15.53 23.47
N GLN A 123 -9.44 15.91 22.20
CA GLN A 123 -10.34 16.90 21.64
C GLN A 123 -11.64 16.23 21.17
N GLU A 124 -12.79 16.66 21.67
CA GLU A 124 -14.10 16.11 21.26
C GLU A 124 -14.35 16.18 19.75
N PHE A 125 -13.81 17.20 19.11
CA PHE A 125 -13.98 17.44 17.69
C PHE A 125 -12.75 18.11 17.07
N ASN A 126 -12.05 17.39 16.17
CA ASN A 126 -10.94 17.95 15.41
C ASN A 126 -11.07 17.51 13.93
N PRO A 127 -11.27 18.46 13.00
CA PRO A 127 -11.43 18.16 11.57
C PRO A 127 -10.24 17.41 10.96
N ILE A 128 -9.02 17.67 11.43
CA ILE A 128 -7.79 17.01 10.95
C ILE A 128 -7.75 15.56 11.38
N ASP A 129 -8.08 15.28 12.65
CA ASP A 129 -8.15 13.92 13.19
C ASP A 129 -9.18 13.08 12.43
N ILE A 130 -10.37 13.64 12.20
CA ILE A 130 -11.44 13.01 11.40
C ILE A 130 -10.95 12.67 9.99
N MET A 131 -10.28 13.60 9.29
CA MET A 131 -9.79 13.36 7.93
C MET A 131 -8.73 12.28 7.88
N VAL A 132 -7.83 12.22 8.87
CA VAL A 132 -6.74 11.25 8.92
C VAL A 132 -7.23 9.87 9.35
N LYS A 133 -8.07 9.79 10.38
CA LYS A 133 -8.63 8.52 10.88
C LYS A 133 -9.57 7.87 9.86
N SER A 134 -10.41 8.65 9.18
CA SER A 134 -11.25 8.14 8.10
C SER A 134 -10.46 7.68 6.85
N GLY A 135 -9.17 8.00 6.76
CA GLY A 135 -8.36 7.73 5.58
C GLY A 135 -8.71 8.58 4.35
N ALA A 136 -9.55 9.60 4.51
CA ALA A 136 -9.98 10.46 3.41
C ALA A 136 -8.81 11.27 2.84
N ARG A 137 -8.01 11.88 3.71
CA ARG A 137 -6.83 12.67 3.30
C ARG A 137 -5.80 12.79 4.41
N GLY A 138 -4.53 12.75 4.01
CA GLY A 138 -3.41 12.89 4.94
C GLY A 138 -3.03 11.59 5.63
N ASN A 139 -1.94 11.65 6.36
CA ASN A 139 -1.48 10.59 7.24
C ASN A 139 -0.89 11.18 8.52
N MET A 140 -0.73 10.37 9.56
CA MET A 140 -0.23 10.81 10.85
C MET A 140 1.21 11.39 10.77
N MET A 141 2.02 10.94 9.80
CA MET A 141 3.36 11.49 9.57
C MET A 141 3.31 12.96 9.11
N GLN A 142 2.34 13.33 8.29
CA GLN A 142 2.16 14.72 7.85
C GLN A 142 1.68 15.60 9.01
N VAL A 143 0.73 15.10 9.82
CA VAL A 143 0.26 15.81 11.01
C VAL A 143 1.40 16.03 11.99
N ARG A 144 2.28 15.02 12.19
CA ARG A 144 3.47 15.14 13.03
C ARG A 144 4.39 16.28 12.57
N GLN A 145 4.60 16.45 11.28
CA GLN A 145 5.44 17.53 10.75
C GLN A 145 4.82 18.90 10.96
N ILE A 146 3.49 18.99 11.00
CA ILE A 146 2.76 20.25 11.16
C ILE A 146 2.60 20.62 12.63
N ALA A 147 2.21 19.68 13.50
CA ALA A 147 1.87 19.89 14.91
C ALA A 147 2.94 19.45 15.92
N GLY A 148 3.69 18.39 15.61
CA GLY A 148 4.70 17.80 16.49
C GLY A 148 6.09 18.36 16.26
N MET A 149 6.97 17.56 15.66
CA MET A 149 8.30 17.98 15.21
C MET A 149 8.63 17.32 13.88
N ARG A 150 9.46 17.96 13.07
CA ARG A 150 9.89 17.40 11.80
C ARG A 150 10.84 16.21 11.98
N GLY A 151 11.72 16.28 12.97
CA GLY A 151 12.66 15.20 13.30
C GLY A 151 13.93 15.19 12.44
N LEU A 152 14.53 14.02 12.28
CA LEU A 152 15.75 13.84 11.52
C LEU A 152 15.49 13.91 10.01
N VAL A 153 16.44 14.54 9.31
CA VAL A 153 16.41 14.70 7.85
C VAL A 153 17.65 14.05 7.23
N ALA A 154 17.48 13.44 6.08
CA ALA A 154 18.57 12.82 5.34
C ALA A 154 19.32 13.83 4.46
N ASN A 155 20.63 13.64 4.35
CA ASN A 155 21.48 14.30 3.36
C ASN A 155 21.12 13.87 1.92
N PRO A 156 21.55 14.60 0.89
CA PRO A 156 21.43 14.14 -0.50
C PRO A 156 22.06 12.77 -0.77
N ARG A 157 23.02 12.35 0.03
CA ARG A 157 23.66 11.01 -0.07
C ARG A 157 22.80 9.89 0.54
N GLY A 158 21.80 10.23 1.36
CA GLY A 158 20.97 9.27 2.07
C GLY A 158 21.30 9.10 3.56
N ASP A 159 22.45 9.66 4.03
CA ASP A 159 22.83 9.57 5.43
C ASP A 159 21.98 10.48 6.29
N MET A 160 21.64 10.03 7.50
CA MET A 160 20.92 10.85 8.47
C MET A 160 21.80 11.94 9.03
N ILE A 161 21.31 13.18 9.02
CA ILE A 161 21.94 14.29 9.71
C ILE A 161 21.67 14.12 11.21
N PRO A 162 22.71 14.02 12.08
CA PRO A 162 22.51 13.74 13.50
C PRO A 162 21.84 14.90 14.27
N ARG A 163 21.66 16.04 13.62
CA ARG A 163 20.97 17.19 14.19
C ARG A 163 19.50 17.22 13.76
N PRO A 164 18.54 17.06 14.70
CA PRO A 164 17.12 17.06 14.39
C PRO A 164 16.60 18.47 14.11
N ILE A 165 15.51 18.54 13.37
CA ILE A 165 14.68 19.73 13.27
C ILE A 165 13.64 19.62 14.39
N LYS A 166 13.80 20.43 15.44
CA LYS A 166 12.93 20.42 16.63
C LYS A 166 11.61 21.15 16.40
N SER A 167 11.63 22.14 15.53
CA SER A 167 10.46 22.94 15.18
C SER A 167 9.48 22.17 14.28
N ASN A 168 8.22 22.57 14.31
CA ASN A 168 7.18 22.15 13.39
C ASN A 168 6.82 23.28 12.42
N PHE A 169 5.99 22.98 11.42
CA PHE A 169 5.60 24.00 10.43
C PHE A 169 4.68 25.06 11.00
N ARG A 170 3.92 24.78 12.07
CA ARG A 170 3.07 25.77 12.75
C ARG A 170 3.90 26.80 13.49
N GLU A 171 4.91 26.38 14.23
CA GLU A 171 5.82 27.28 14.95
C GLU A 171 6.74 28.07 14.01
N GLY A 172 6.97 27.52 12.81
CA GLY A 172 7.94 28.03 11.88
C GLY A 172 9.35 27.47 12.14
N LEU A 173 10.10 27.25 11.09
CA LEU A 173 11.49 26.77 11.18
C LEU A 173 12.45 27.92 11.44
N THR A 174 13.45 27.69 12.28
CA THR A 174 14.57 28.61 12.39
C THR A 174 15.35 28.65 11.07
N MET A 175 16.13 29.71 10.83
CA MET A 175 16.91 29.84 9.60
C MET A 175 17.87 28.64 9.41
N LEU A 176 18.50 28.16 10.47
CA LEU A 176 19.38 27.01 10.43
C LEU A 176 18.64 25.71 10.09
N GLU A 177 17.49 25.48 10.71
CA GLU A 177 16.64 24.31 10.45
C GLU A 177 16.11 24.32 9.02
N TYR A 178 15.71 25.48 8.52
CA TYR A 178 15.31 25.64 7.12
C TYR A 178 16.45 25.29 6.16
N PHE A 179 17.67 25.78 6.46
CA PHE A 179 18.84 25.47 5.65
C PHE A 179 19.18 23.97 5.64
N ILE A 180 19.07 23.29 6.80
CA ILE A 180 19.27 21.85 6.92
C ILE A 180 18.19 21.06 6.15
N ALA A 181 16.96 21.56 6.10
CA ALA A 181 15.87 20.91 5.39
C ALA A 181 15.93 21.02 3.87
N THR A 182 16.51 22.10 3.34
CA THR A 182 16.55 22.43 1.90
C THR A 182 17.17 21.35 1.03
N PRO A 183 18.34 20.75 1.36
CA PRO A 183 18.95 19.70 0.54
C PRO A 183 18.04 18.46 0.35
N GLY A 184 17.31 18.08 1.39
CA GLY A 184 16.37 16.96 1.31
C GLY A 184 15.19 17.25 0.35
N ALA A 185 14.63 18.43 0.42
CA ALA A 185 13.58 18.86 -0.50
C ALA A 185 14.07 18.94 -1.95
N ARG A 186 15.27 19.51 -2.18
CA ARG A 186 15.91 19.56 -3.51
C ARG A 186 16.13 18.15 -4.06
N LYS A 187 16.62 17.21 -3.24
CA LYS A 187 16.80 15.82 -3.64
C LYS A 187 15.48 15.20 -4.08
N GLY A 188 14.40 15.40 -3.31
CA GLY A 188 13.07 14.90 -3.68
C GLY A 188 12.61 15.40 -5.04
N LEU A 189 12.80 16.69 -5.35
CA LEU A 189 12.45 17.28 -6.65
C LEU A 189 13.28 16.67 -7.80
N VAL A 190 14.59 16.55 -7.61
CA VAL A 190 15.51 16.00 -8.61
C VAL A 190 15.24 14.51 -8.83
N ASP A 191 15.08 13.74 -7.75
CA ASP A 191 14.80 12.31 -7.83
C ASP A 191 13.47 12.06 -8.57
N THR A 192 12.45 12.87 -8.33
CA THR A 192 11.18 12.76 -9.06
C THR A 192 11.37 12.99 -10.56
N ALA A 193 12.10 14.02 -10.96
CA ALA A 193 12.36 14.35 -12.36
C ALA A 193 13.16 13.25 -13.06
N LEU A 194 14.21 12.72 -12.43
CA LEU A 194 15.07 11.68 -13.02
C LEU A 194 14.37 10.32 -13.07
N ARG A 195 13.72 9.91 -12.00
CA ARG A 195 13.03 8.60 -11.93
C ARG A 195 11.81 8.51 -12.86
N THR A 196 11.19 9.62 -13.19
CA THR A 196 10.11 9.64 -14.19
C THR A 196 10.62 9.19 -15.55
N ALA A 197 11.80 9.64 -15.95
CA ALA A 197 12.43 9.21 -17.19
C ALA A 197 12.80 7.71 -17.16
N ASP A 198 13.37 7.23 -16.04
CA ASP A 198 13.74 5.83 -15.86
C ASP A 198 12.52 4.91 -15.90
N SER A 199 11.43 5.30 -15.23
CA SER A 199 10.16 4.57 -15.25
C SER A 199 9.55 4.51 -16.65
N GLY A 200 9.58 5.62 -17.38
CA GLY A 200 9.11 5.67 -18.78
C GLY A 200 9.94 4.79 -19.71
N TYR A 201 11.26 4.80 -19.55
CA TYR A 201 12.17 3.95 -20.32
C TYR A 201 11.97 2.47 -20.00
N LEU A 202 11.82 2.11 -18.74
CA LEU A 202 11.52 0.74 -18.32
C LEU A 202 10.21 0.25 -18.93
N THR A 203 9.14 1.06 -18.87
CA THR A 203 7.84 0.71 -19.42
C THR A 203 7.93 0.48 -20.92
N ARG A 204 8.62 1.35 -21.65
CA ARG A 204 8.83 1.18 -23.10
C ARG A 204 9.55 -0.12 -23.41
N ARG A 205 10.64 -0.43 -22.70
CA ARG A 205 11.39 -1.69 -22.91
C ARG A 205 10.55 -2.92 -22.60
N LEU A 206 9.72 -2.87 -21.56
CA LEU A 206 8.80 -3.96 -21.24
C LEU A 206 7.77 -4.15 -22.36
N VAL A 207 7.18 -3.07 -22.85
CA VAL A 207 6.24 -3.14 -23.99
C VAL A 207 6.92 -3.70 -25.23
N ASP A 208 8.12 -3.23 -25.58
CA ASP A 208 8.85 -3.69 -26.79
C ASP A 208 9.14 -5.21 -26.73
N VAL A 209 9.41 -5.76 -25.53
CA VAL A 209 9.68 -7.19 -25.33
C VAL A 209 8.39 -8.01 -25.28
N SER A 210 7.33 -7.48 -24.67
CA SER A 210 6.11 -8.24 -24.37
C SER A 210 4.99 -8.05 -25.40
N GLN A 211 5.16 -7.22 -26.42
CA GLN A 211 4.13 -6.93 -27.42
C GLN A 211 3.69 -8.16 -28.23
N GLU A 212 4.55 -9.17 -28.34
CA GLU A 212 4.25 -10.42 -29.03
C GLU A 212 3.43 -11.42 -28.19
N LEU A 213 3.28 -11.14 -26.88
CA LEU A 213 2.45 -11.97 -26.00
C LEU A 213 0.98 -11.60 -26.15
N ILE A 214 0.33 -12.28 -27.09
CA ILE A 214 -1.08 -12.13 -27.43
C ILE A 214 -1.76 -13.48 -27.16
N ILE A 215 -3.03 -13.47 -26.77
CA ILE A 215 -3.82 -14.69 -26.66
C ILE A 215 -4.15 -15.20 -28.06
N ASN A 216 -3.57 -16.34 -28.45
CA ASN A 216 -3.74 -16.88 -29.80
C ASN A 216 -4.74 -18.02 -29.87
N GLU A 217 -4.88 -18.81 -28.82
CA GLU A 217 -5.73 -20.00 -28.80
C GLU A 217 -6.39 -20.17 -27.43
N TYR A 218 -7.47 -20.95 -27.37
CA TYR A 218 -8.20 -21.16 -26.15
C TYR A 218 -7.46 -22.15 -25.23
N ASP A 219 -7.15 -23.32 -25.73
CA ASP A 219 -6.49 -24.38 -24.98
C ASP A 219 -5.65 -25.25 -25.94
N PRO A 220 -4.31 -25.25 -25.81
CA PRO A 220 -3.43 -26.04 -26.63
C PRO A 220 -3.25 -27.47 -26.12
N PHE A 221 -3.88 -27.85 -24.99
CA PHE A 221 -3.65 -29.12 -24.34
C PHE A 221 -4.51 -30.22 -24.94
N GLU A 222 -3.87 -31.29 -25.39
CA GLU A 222 -4.54 -32.55 -25.69
C GLU A 222 -4.97 -33.21 -24.39
N ALA A 223 -6.15 -33.83 -24.32
CA ALA A 223 -6.71 -34.46 -23.13
C ALA A 223 -5.79 -35.51 -22.50
N ASP A 224 -4.93 -36.15 -23.30
CA ASP A 224 -3.97 -37.17 -22.84
C ASP A 224 -2.52 -36.65 -22.73
N GLY A 225 -2.32 -35.34 -22.79
CA GLY A 225 -1.00 -34.70 -22.69
C GLY A 225 -0.41 -34.70 -21.27
N PRO A 226 0.89 -34.40 -21.12
CA PRO A 226 1.51 -34.29 -19.79
C PRO A 226 0.84 -33.19 -18.97
N VAL A 227 0.47 -33.50 -17.72
CA VAL A 227 -0.17 -32.53 -16.82
C VAL A 227 0.77 -31.38 -16.55
N ARG A 228 0.34 -30.18 -16.91
CA ARG A 228 1.10 -28.92 -16.82
C ARG A 228 0.54 -28.06 -15.71
N GLY A 229 1.31 -27.12 -15.30
CA GLY A 229 0.89 -26.17 -14.26
C GLY A 229 1.93 -26.02 -13.17
N VAL A 230 1.72 -25.00 -12.34
CA VAL A 230 2.57 -24.65 -11.19
C VAL A 230 1.82 -24.97 -9.91
N TRP A 231 2.51 -25.62 -8.98
CA TRP A 231 2.00 -25.86 -7.64
C TRP A 231 2.05 -24.59 -6.81
N ILE A 232 0.96 -24.29 -6.14
CA ILE A 232 0.86 -23.22 -5.14
C ILE A 232 0.63 -23.90 -3.80
N ASP A 233 1.64 -23.82 -2.93
CA ASP A 233 1.64 -24.40 -1.61
C ASP A 233 1.16 -23.39 -0.56
N GLY A 234 0.67 -23.88 0.58
CA GLY A 234 0.33 -23.05 1.73
C GLY A 234 -0.99 -22.27 1.57
N VAL A 235 -1.96 -22.84 0.85
CA VAL A 235 -3.29 -22.24 0.65
C VAL A 235 -3.98 -21.86 1.97
N ARG A 236 -3.58 -22.54 3.07
CA ARG A 236 -4.13 -22.35 4.43
C ARG A 236 -3.21 -21.58 5.38
N ASP A 237 -2.17 -20.93 4.89
CA ASP A 237 -1.23 -20.20 5.73
C ASP A 237 -1.89 -18.89 6.23
N ASP A 238 -2.31 -18.87 7.50
CA ASP A 238 -3.03 -17.75 8.13
C ASP A 238 -2.10 -16.59 8.54
N GLU A 239 -0.79 -16.67 8.24
CA GLU A 239 0.13 -15.57 8.53
C GLU A 239 -0.25 -14.31 7.74
N PRO A 240 -0.39 -13.15 8.42
CA PRO A 240 -0.66 -11.88 7.76
C PRO A 240 0.42 -11.57 6.71
N GLY A 241 0.02 -11.45 5.45
CA GLY A 241 0.92 -11.23 4.32
C GLY A 241 1.14 -12.45 3.44
N LYS A 242 1.24 -13.67 3.99
CA LYS A 242 1.27 -14.90 3.18
C LYS A 242 -0.10 -15.19 2.57
N ARG A 243 -1.17 -15.01 3.33
CA ARG A 243 -2.56 -15.15 2.86
C ARG A 243 -2.82 -14.26 1.64
N TYR A 244 -2.51 -12.99 1.71
CA TYR A 244 -2.65 -12.05 0.59
C TYR A 244 -1.83 -12.47 -0.64
N TYR A 245 -0.64 -13.02 -0.42
CA TYR A 245 0.23 -13.49 -1.49
C TYR A 245 -0.34 -14.71 -2.21
N ILE A 246 -0.93 -15.65 -1.47
CA ILE A 246 -1.56 -16.86 -2.02
C ILE A 246 -2.84 -16.52 -2.77
N GLU A 247 -3.70 -15.70 -2.19
CA GLU A 247 -4.93 -15.22 -2.82
C GLU A 247 -4.62 -14.56 -4.18
N ASN A 248 -3.61 -13.71 -4.26
CA ASN A 248 -3.18 -13.09 -5.51
C ASN A 248 -2.59 -14.05 -6.53
N ARG A 249 -2.08 -15.21 -6.10
CA ARG A 249 -1.53 -16.23 -7.00
C ARG A 249 -2.59 -17.17 -7.54
N LEU A 250 -3.63 -17.44 -6.76
CA LEU A 250 -4.73 -18.31 -7.15
C LEU A 250 -5.80 -17.55 -7.95
N TYR A 251 -6.12 -16.34 -7.52
CA TYR A 251 -7.17 -15.54 -8.15
C TYR A 251 -6.91 -15.35 -9.65
N SER A 252 -7.95 -15.49 -10.44
CA SER A 252 -7.93 -15.42 -11.91
C SER A 252 -7.19 -16.55 -12.65
N ARG A 253 -6.67 -17.56 -11.95
CA ARG A 253 -5.99 -18.70 -12.59
C ARG A 253 -6.94 -19.84 -12.86
N THR A 254 -6.59 -20.68 -13.84
CA THR A 254 -7.33 -21.88 -14.20
C THR A 254 -6.73 -23.09 -13.45
N LEU A 255 -7.57 -23.92 -12.86
CA LEU A 255 -7.13 -25.18 -12.22
C LEU A 255 -6.58 -26.14 -13.25
N ALA A 256 -5.43 -26.74 -12.96
CA ALA A 256 -4.80 -27.73 -13.83
C ALA A 256 -5.32 -29.14 -13.56
N ASP A 257 -5.67 -29.45 -12.31
CA ASP A 257 -6.15 -30.76 -11.85
C ASP A 257 -7.48 -30.60 -11.14
N ASP A 258 -8.22 -31.71 -11.01
CA ASP A 258 -9.41 -31.78 -10.18
C ASP A 258 -9.04 -31.63 -8.72
N VAL A 259 -9.76 -30.79 -8.00
CA VAL A 259 -9.56 -30.56 -6.55
C VAL A 259 -10.73 -31.15 -5.79
N GLU A 260 -10.47 -32.16 -4.98
CA GLU A 260 -11.45 -32.77 -4.08
C GLU A 260 -11.57 -31.94 -2.80
N LEU A 261 -12.80 -31.56 -2.45
CA LEU A 261 -13.14 -30.82 -1.25
C LEU A 261 -13.58 -31.77 -0.12
N SER A 262 -13.48 -31.32 1.12
CA SER A 262 -13.85 -32.10 2.31
C SER A 262 -15.33 -32.47 2.38
N ASP A 263 -16.21 -31.73 1.71
CA ASP A 263 -17.65 -31.99 1.62
C ASP A 263 -18.00 -33.05 0.55
N GLY A 264 -17.02 -33.60 -0.15
CA GLY A 264 -17.19 -34.58 -1.20
C GLY A 264 -17.53 -34.00 -2.57
N SER A 265 -17.55 -32.68 -2.71
CA SER A 265 -17.65 -32.02 -4.01
C SER A 265 -16.26 -31.95 -4.66
N THR A 266 -16.23 -31.95 -5.99
CA THR A 266 -14.99 -31.85 -6.75
C THR A 266 -15.04 -30.61 -7.62
N MET A 267 -14.04 -29.75 -7.54
CA MET A 267 -13.82 -28.68 -8.51
C MET A 267 -13.07 -29.26 -9.73
N PRO A 268 -13.69 -29.28 -10.92
CA PRO A 268 -13.05 -29.89 -12.08
C PRO A 268 -11.88 -29.04 -12.60
N ALA A 269 -10.90 -29.72 -13.19
CA ALA A 269 -9.84 -29.07 -13.97
C ALA A 269 -10.45 -28.15 -15.04
N GLY A 270 -9.79 -27.06 -15.35
CA GLY A 270 -10.31 -26.02 -16.26
C GLY A 270 -11.22 -24.98 -15.60
N THR A 271 -11.57 -25.14 -14.32
CA THR A 271 -12.30 -24.11 -13.57
C THR A 271 -11.41 -22.90 -13.35
N ILE A 272 -11.93 -21.72 -13.65
CA ILE A 272 -11.24 -20.46 -13.36
C ILE A 272 -11.54 -20.07 -11.91
N VAL A 273 -10.51 -19.84 -11.14
CA VAL A 273 -10.63 -19.44 -9.73
C VAL A 273 -11.06 -17.99 -9.66
N GLY A 274 -12.34 -17.76 -9.43
CA GLY A 274 -12.91 -16.47 -9.03
C GLY A 274 -12.82 -16.29 -7.51
N GLU A 275 -13.65 -15.39 -6.97
CA GLU A 275 -13.62 -15.11 -5.54
C GLU A 275 -14.36 -16.18 -4.71
N ASP A 276 -15.47 -16.69 -5.24
CA ASP A 276 -16.26 -17.74 -4.57
C ASP A 276 -15.46 -19.04 -4.49
N GLU A 277 -14.79 -19.41 -5.59
CA GLU A 277 -13.90 -20.56 -5.64
C GLU A 277 -12.68 -20.38 -4.75
N LEU A 278 -12.14 -19.16 -4.68
CA LEU A 278 -11.02 -18.82 -3.80
C LEU A 278 -11.38 -18.98 -2.32
N VAL A 279 -12.56 -18.48 -1.92
CA VAL A 279 -13.08 -18.64 -0.55
C VAL A 279 -13.27 -20.13 -0.22
N THR A 280 -13.87 -20.88 -1.13
CA THR A 280 -14.07 -22.32 -0.96
C THR A 280 -12.76 -23.08 -0.79
N LEU A 281 -11.76 -22.82 -1.64
CA LEU A 281 -10.45 -23.44 -1.56
C LEU A 281 -9.67 -23.07 -0.28
N ARG A 282 -9.85 -21.85 0.20
CA ARG A 282 -9.20 -21.35 1.41
C ARG A 282 -9.82 -21.95 2.68
N ASP A 283 -11.14 -22.00 2.75
CA ASP A 283 -11.86 -22.40 3.95
C ASP A 283 -11.92 -23.92 4.11
N ASP A 284 -11.61 -24.68 3.04
CA ASP A 284 -11.55 -26.14 3.10
C ASP A 284 -10.28 -26.65 3.79
N ALA A 285 -10.51 -27.56 4.76
CA ALA A 285 -9.45 -28.14 5.58
C ALA A 285 -8.55 -29.14 4.82
N SER A 286 -9.02 -29.71 3.73
CA SER A 286 -8.31 -30.77 2.99
C SER A 286 -7.30 -30.20 1.97
N VAL A 287 -7.46 -28.93 1.58
CA VAL A 287 -6.66 -28.32 0.52
C VAL A 287 -5.40 -27.67 1.09
N GLU A 288 -4.25 -28.32 0.98
CA GLU A 288 -2.95 -27.76 1.36
C GLU A 288 -2.25 -27.07 0.19
N ARG A 289 -2.42 -27.60 -1.01
CA ARG A 289 -1.81 -27.11 -2.25
C ARG A 289 -2.74 -27.26 -3.43
N VAL A 290 -2.62 -26.36 -4.38
CA VAL A 290 -3.42 -26.37 -5.61
C VAL A 290 -2.50 -26.24 -6.81
N ARG A 291 -2.80 -26.96 -7.89
CA ARG A 291 -2.08 -26.85 -9.15
C ARG A 291 -2.88 -25.96 -10.12
N VAL A 292 -2.23 -24.93 -10.62
CA VAL A 292 -2.85 -23.97 -11.53
C VAL A 292 -2.09 -23.87 -12.83
N LEU A 293 -2.78 -23.64 -13.93
CA LEU A 293 -2.17 -23.33 -15.22
C LEU A 293 -1.47 -21.96 -15.14
N SER A 294 -0.39 -21.82 -15.85
CA SER A 294 0.42 -20.60 -15.85
C SER A 294 1.00 -20.34 -17.24
N PRO A 295 1.09 -19.07 -17.67
CA PRO A 295 1.83 -18.71 -18.88
C PRO A 295 3.29 -19.20 -18.92
N LEU A 296 3.89 -19.50 -17.75
CA LEU A 296 5.24 -20.06 -17.66
C LEU A 296 5.33 -21.53 -18.07
N THR A 297 4.21 -22.23 -18.07
CA THR A 297 4.11 -23.66 -18.41
C THR A 297 3.30 -23.87 -19.68
N ASP A 298 3.07 -22.81 -20.44
CA ASP A 298 2.39 -22.84 -21.71
C ASP A 298 3.32 -23.36 -22.80
N ASP A 299 2.81 -24.21 -23.68
CA ASP A 299 3.55 -24.78 -24.83
C ASP A 299 3.09 -24.16 -26.17
N SER A 300 2.28 -23.12 -26.13
CA SER A 300 1.87 -22.41 -27.36
C SER A 300 3.11 -21.97 -28.13
N ALA A 301 3.12 -22.22 -29.42
CA ALA A 301 4.27 -21.89 -30.29
C ALA A 301 4.52 -20.38 -30.36
N VAL A 302 3.46 -19.58 -30.27
CA VAL A 302 3.49 -18.12 -30.29
C VAL A 302 2.41 -17.60 -29.36
N GLY A 303 2.74 -16.60 -28.53
CA GLY A 303 1.79 -15.97 -27.62
C GLY A 303 1.51 -16.80 -26.37
N VAL A 304 0.29 -16.76 -25.87
CA VAL A 304 -0.18 -17.45 -24.67
C VAL A 304 -1.59 -17.98 -24.93
N SER A 305 -1.90 -19.17 -24.37
CA SER A 305 -3.26 -19.72 -24.42
C SER A 305 -4.18 -19.06 -23.39
N ALA A 306 -5.47 -18.97 -23.71
CA ALA A 306 -6.47 -18.41 -22.80
C ALA A 306 -6.57 -19.21 -21.50
N ALA A 307 -6.47 -20.54 -21.56
CA ALA A 307 -6.49 -21.41 -20.39
C ALA A 307 -5.33 -21.14 -19.45
N CYS A 308 -4.11 -20.96 -19.95
CA CYS A 308 -2.93 -20.65 -19.16
C CYS A 308 -2.94 -19.22 -18.56
N TYR A 309 -3.59 -18.29 -19.24
CA TYR A 309 -3.75 -16.94 -18.73
C TYR A 309 -4.86 -16.86 -17.67
N GLY A 310 -6.04 -17.43 -17.98
CA GLY A 310 -7.20 -17.49 -17.10
C GLY A 310 -8.20 -16.36 -17.33
N MET A 311 -8.51 -15.56 -16.32
CA MET A 311 -9.56 -14.55 -16.35
C MET A 311 -9.03 -13.15 -16.70
N SER A 312 -9.77 -12.43 -17.53
CA SER A 312 -9.55 -10.99 -17.74
C SER A 312 -10.06 -10.21 -16.51
N LEU A 313 -9.16 -9.53 -15.81
CA LEU A 313 -9.49 -8.75 -14.59
C LEU A 313 -10.43 -7.56 -14.88
N ALA A 314 -10.50 -7.09 -16.14
CA ALA A 314 -11.36 -5.99 -16.52
C ALA A 314 -12.84 -6.41 -16.64
N THR A 315 -13.08 -7.63 -17.14
CA THR A 315 -14.44 -8.13 -17.43
C THR A 315 -14.94 -9.15 -16.40
N GLY A 316 -14.05 -9.80 -15.65
CA GLY A 316 -14.38 -10.94 -14.77
C GLY A 316 -14.80 -12.19 -15.53
N LYS A 317 -14.46 -12.29 -16.82
CA LYS A 317 -14.78 -13.43 -17.69
C LYS A 317 -13.49 -14.07 -18.21
N PRO A 318 -13.56 -15.31 -18.71
CA PRO A 318 -12.43 -15.91 -19.45
C PRO A 318 -11.89 -14.94 -20.48
N ILE A 319 -10.59 -14.90 -20.64
CA ILE A 319 -9.95 -13.98 -21.59
C ILE A 319 -10.28 -14.38 -23.04
N GLU A 320 -10.44 -13.39 -23.91
CA GLU A 320 -10.76 -13.61 -25.31
C GLU A 320 -9.50 -13.71 -26.17
N VAL A 321 -9.57 -14.51 -27.24
CA VAL A 321 -8.48 -14.62 -28.20
C VAL A 321 -8.30 -13.28 -28.90
N GLY A 322 -7.05 -12.84 -29.03
CA GLY A 322 -6.66 -11.57 -29.64
C GLY A 322 -6.31 -10.47 -28.63
N GLU A 323 -6.51 -10.68 -27.32
CA GLU A 323 -6.09 -9.71 -26.30
C GLU A 323 -4.56 -9.66 -26.15
N ALA A 324 -4.01 -8.44 -26.14
CA ALA A 324 -2.56 -8.19 -26.02
C ALA A 324 -2.14 -8.14 -24.54
N VAL A 325 -2.12 -9.28 -23.89
CA VAL A 325 -1.86 -9.40 -22.43
C VAL A 325 -0.46 -8.92 -22.04
N GLY A 326 0.53 -9.08 -22.90
CA GLY A 326 1.88 -8.62 -22.67
C GLY A 326 1.96 -7.10 -22.54
N VAL A 327 1.28 -6.35 -23.40
CA VAL A 327 1.21 -4.88 -23.31
C VAL A 327 0.47 -4.44 -22.05
N ILE A 328 -0.64 -5.09 -21.71
CA ILE A 328 -1.40 -4.82 -20.48
C ILE A 328 -0.51 -5.04 -19.24
N ALA A 329 0.23 -6.14 -19.21
CA ALA A 329 1.15 -6.43 -18.10
C ALA A 329 2.26 -5.37 -18.00
N ALA A 330 2.89 -5.01 -19.11
CA ALA A 330 3.94 -3.99 -19.14
C ALA A 330 3.45 -2.63 -18.67
N GLN A 331 2.26 -2.21 -19.08
CA GLN A 331 1.62 -0.98 -18.64
C GLN A 331 1.24 -1.02 -17.16
N SER A 332 0.73 -2.16 -16.67
CA SER A 332 0.38 -2.35 -15.25
C SER A 332 1.61 -2.31 -14.32
N ILE A 333 2.79 -2.71 -14.81
CA ILE A 333 4.05 -2.59 -14.08
C ILE A 333 4.60 -1.15 -14.14
N GLY A 334 4.48 -0.49 -15.29
CA GLY A 334 5.04 0.82 -15.54
C GLY A 334 4.27 1.98 -14.91
N GLU A 335 2.95 1.91 -14.87
CA GLU A 335 2.09 2.95 -14.31
C GLU A 335 2.40 3.25 -12.83
N PRO A 336 2.43 2.25 -11.90
CA PRO A 336 2.80 2.51 -10.51
C PRO A 336 4.21 3.05 -10.34
N GLY A 337 5.13 2.72 -11.23
CA GLY A 337 6.50 3.27 -11.23
C GLY A 337 6.49 4.79 -11.33
N THR A 338 5.70 5.35 -12.22
CA THR A 338 5.54 6.80 -12.39
C THR A 338 4.84 7.45 -11.20
N GLN A 339 3.78 6.85 -10.66
CA GLN A 339 3.08 7.37 -9.47
C GLN A 339 3.95 7.35 -8.22
N LEU A 340 4.75 6.31 -8.02
CA LEU A 340 5.67 6.21 -6.87
C LEU A 340 6.75 7.30 -6.91
N THR A 341 7.27 7.62 -8.09
CA THR A 341 8.23 8.72 -8.23
C THR A 341 7.63 10.07 -7.86
N MET A 342 6.37 10.32 -8.20
CA MET A 342 5.66 11.53 -7.79
C MET A 342 5.39 11.58 -6.28
N ARG A 343 5.11 10.45 -5.63
CA ARG A 343 4.82 10.39 -4.18
C ARG A 343 6.05 10.59 -3.28
N THR A 344 7.26 10.26 -3.72
CA THR A 344 8.49 10.51 -2.94
C THR A 344 8.74 11.98 -2.66
N PHE A 345 8.19 12.88 -3.48
CA PHE A 345 8.25 14.32 -3.28
C PHE A 345 7.55 14.78 -1.98
N HIS A 346 6.46 14.12 -1.58
CA HIS A 346 5.65 14.53 -0.43
C HIS A 346 6.26 14.18 0.94
N THR A 347 7.26 13.31 1.01
CA THR A 347 7.92 12.95 2.28
C THR A 347 9.02 13.92 2.69
N GLY A 348 9.47 14.81 1.79
CA GLY A 348 10.37 15.92 2.09
C GLY A 348 11.74 15.52 2.67
N GLY A 349 12.23 14.32 2.40
CA GLY A 349 13.51 13.81 2.91
C GLY A 349 13.52 13.43 4.40
N VAL A 350 12.33 13.33 5.03
CA VAL A 350 12.20 12.82 6.40
C VAL A 350 12.49 11.32 6.42
N ALA A 351 13.17 10.86 7.48
CA ALA A 351 13.41 9.44 7.72
C ALA A 351 12.07 8.67 7.82
N GLY A 352 11.76 7.93 6.79
CA GLY A 352 10.65 7.00 6.73
C GLY A 352 11.14 5.65 6.21
N LYS A 353 10.43 4.57 6.48
CA LYS A 353 10.69 3.29 5.84
C LYS A 353 10.70 3.49 4.33
N ASP A 354 11.75 3.00 3.68
CA ASP A 354 11.91 3.11 2.24
C ASP A 354 10.82 2.26 1.56
N LEU A 355 9.78 2.90 1.04
CA LEU A 355 8.67 2.23 0.34
C LEU A 355 9.14 1.39 -0.86
N ALA A 356 10.35 1.68 -1.36
CA ALA A 356 11.00 0.87 -2.40
C ALA A 356 11.67 -0.38 -1.83
N GLY A 357 12.05 -0.39 -0.55
CA GLY A 357 12.62 -1.56 0.14
C GLY A 357 11.56 -2.63 0.44
N ASP A 358 10.37 -2.22 0.84
CA ASP A 358 9.27 -3.13 1.13
C ASP A 358 8.73 -3.86 -0.13
N ARG A 359 8.90 -3.25 -1.33
CA ARG A 359 8.53 -3.92 -2.60
C ARG A 359 9.59 -4.87 -3.16
N LYS A 360 10.85 -4.78 -2.76
CA LYS A 360 11.87 -5.78 -3.12
C LYS A 360 11.62 -7.14 -2.48
N SER A 361 10.82 -7.20 -1.42
CA SER A 361 10.38 -8.45 -0.79
C SER A 361 9.15 -9.08 -1.46
N VAL A 362 8.53 -8.41 -2.44
CA VAL A 362 7.30 -8.87 -3.13
C VAL A 362 7.58 -9.29 -4.60
N VAL A 363 8.81 -9.10 -5.08
CA VAL A 363 9.30 -9.55 -6.38
C VAL A 363 10.39 -10.59 -6.15
#